data_7cbf0dd8d118b69d1ed0959a95ef5056
#
_entry.id   7cbf0dd8d118b69d1ed0959a95ef5056
#
_cell.length_a   1.000
_cell.length_b   1.000
_cell.length_c   1.000
_cell.angle_alpha   90.00
_cell.angle_beta   90.00
_cell.angle_gamma   90.00
#
_symmetry.space_group_name_H-M   'P 1'
#
loop_
_entity.id
_entity.type
_entity.pdbx_description
1 polymer ?
#
loop_
_entity_poly.entity_id
_entity_poly.type
_entity_poly.pdbx_seq_one_letter_code
_entity_poly.pdbx_strand_id
1 'polypeptide(L)'
;MILFYLFIFVLGLIIGSFLNVVIYRLEGEEKIINDRSRCPRCKHILAWYDLIPVLSFVFLKGKCRYCGRKISWQYPTVEIATAIMFILIFNFIFKTSLYPILVKEGVYPISNIQYPILYLLFWFYISSTFIIIFAYDLKHYIIPDKIIYPAIIATMGFNLFSNFQFPISNFQSIFNSQFSNFLFAAIIAGLFFLSIVIITKGKGMGCGDIKLAFLMGLLLGWPLVIIAVFSSFILGSIVGIFLILAGKKKMKIMIPFGPFLVIGTFLALFWGEKIIKWYLNILH
;
A
#
# COMPACT_ATOMS: atom_id res chain seq x y z
N MET A 1 -24.46 -8.91 -6.28
CA MET A 1 -23.55 -7.75 -6.04
C MET A 1 -23.32 -7.52 -4.56
N ILE A 2 -24.33 -7.27 -3.72
CA ILE A 2 -24.16 -7.00 -2.28
C ILE A 2 -23.41 -8.12 -1.56
N LEU A 3 -23.71 -9.39 -1.84
CA LEU A 3 -23.04 -10.54 -1.24
C LEU A 3 -21.53 -10.59 -1.52
N PHE A 4 -21.10 -10.20 -2.74
CA PHE A 4 -19.69 -10.11 -3.09
C PHE A 4 -18.96 -9.01 -2.32
N TYR A 5 -19.58 -7.84 -2.16
CA TYR A 5 -19.02 -6.76 -1.35
C TYR A 5 -18.89 -7.17 0.12
N LEU A 6 -19.90 -7.86 0.66
CA LEU A 6 -19.85 -8.38 2.01
C LEU A 6 -18.72 -9.40 2.18
N PHE A 7 -18.58 -10.32 1.22
CA PHE A 7 -17.50 -11.31 1.23
C PHE A 7 -16.13 -10.65 1.22
N ILE A 8 -15.89 -9.67 0.33
CA ILE A 8 -14.61 -8.95 0.23
C ILE A 8 -14.34 -8.13 1.50
N PHE A 9 -15.37 -7.52 2.07
CA PHE A 9 -15.25 -6.80 3.33
C PHE A 9 -14.79 -7.73 4.47
N VAL A 10 -15.46 -8.86 4.64
CA VAL A 10 -15.11 -9.85 5.67
C VAL A 10 -13.72 -10.41 5.42
N LEU A 11 -13.36 -10.72 4.18
CA LEU A 11 -12.02 -11.16 3.80
C LEU A 11 -10.97 -10.11 4.19
N GLY A 12 -11.23 -8.83 3.90
CA GLY A 12 -10.35 -7.73 4.28
C GLY A 12 -10.17 -7.58 5.79
N LEU A 13 -11.24 -7.77 6.57
CA LEU A 13 -11.17 -7.79 8.03
C LEU A 13 -10.28 -8.93 8.55
N ILE A 14 -10.46 -10.15 8.02
CA ILE A 14 -9.68 -11.33 8.43
C ILE A 14 -8.20 -11.14 8.10
N ILE A 15 -7.90 -10.68 6.87
CA ILE A 15 -6.53 -10.39 6.47
C ILE A 15 -5.95 -9.26 7.33
N GLY A 16 -6.70 -8.20 7.60
CA GLY A 16 -6.28 -7.09 8.47
C GLY A 16 -5.91 -7.55 9.88
N SER A 17 -6.65 -8.51 10.44
CA SER A 17 -6.32 -9.12 11.73
C SER A 17 -4.99 -9.89 11.67
N PHE A 18 -4.73 -10.60 10.57
CA PHE A 18 -3.43 -11.24 10.33
C PHE A 18 -2.31 -10.22 10.15
N LEU A 19 -2.55 -9.10 9.43
CA LEU A 19 -1.54 -8.05 9.27
C LEU A 19 -1.10 -7.47 10.61
N ASN A 20 -1.98 -7.32 11.58
CA ASN A 20 -1.63 -6.90 12.94
C ASN A 20 -0.65 -7.89 13.61
N VAL A 21 -0.81 -9.19 13.39
CA VAL A 21 0.13 -10.19 13.88
C VAL A 21 1.50 -10.03 13.22
N VAL A 22 1.51 -9.80 11.89
CA VAL A 22 2.76 -9.55 11.15
C VAL A 22 3.46 -8.31 11.67
N ILE A 23 2.74 -7.17 11.82
CA ILE A 23 3.29 -5.92 12.33
C ILE A 23 3.90 -6.13 13.72
N TYR A 24 3.20 -6.81 14.61
CA TYR A 24 3.69 -7.08 15.97
C TYR A 24 4.94 -7.94 15.98
N ARG A 25 5.00 -8.99 15.14
CA ARG A 25 6.13 -9.93 15.09
C ARG A 25 7.34 -9.38 14.34
N LEU A 26 7.16 -8.39 13.46
CA LEU A 26 8.26 -7.64 12.87
C LEU A 26 9.07 -6.86 13.93
N GLU A 27 8.44 -6.47 15.04
CA GLU A 27 9.08 -5.79 16.17
C GLU A 27 9.95 -6.74 17.01
N GLY A 28 9.59 -8.02 17.05
CA GLY A 28 10.30 -9.07 17.75
C GLY A 28 11.03 -9.99 16.79
N GLU A 29 11.98 -10.78 17.27
CA GLU A 29 12.60 -11.86 16.49
C GLU A 29 11.73 -13.13 16.41
N GLU A 30 10.42 -13.00 16.69
CA GLU A 30 9.49 -14.13 16.71
C GLU A 30 9.17 -14.61 15.28
N LYS A 31 9.02 -15.95 15.12
CA LYS A 31 8.65 -16.56 13.83
C LYS A 31 7.22 -16.16 13.43
N ILE A 32 7.04 -15.66 12.20
CA ILE A 32 5.77 -15.10 11.73
C ILE A 32 4.65 -16.17 11.67
N ILE A 33 4.95 -17.44 11.45
CA ILE A 33 3.95 -18.46 11.08
C ILE A 33 3.68 -19.50 12.18
N ASN A 34 4.60 -19.78 13.10
CA ASN A 34 4.51 -20.96 13.97
C ASN A 34 3.93 -20.72 15.37
N ASP A 35 3.62 -19.49 15.78
CA ASP A 35 3.12 -19.22 17.13
C ASP A 35 1.65 -18.80 17.14
N ARG A 36 0.89 -19.30 18.13
CA ARG A 36 -0.48 -18.85 18.38
C ARG A 36 -0.51 -17.38 18.81
N SER A 37 -1.59 -16.68 18.45
CA SER A 37 -1.80 -15.30 18.90
C SER A 37 -1.90 -15.22 20.41
N ARG A 38 -1.11 -14.32 21.02
CA ARG A 38 -1.02 -14.12 22.48
C ARG A 38 -1.27 -12.67 22.83
N CYS A 39 -1.83 -12.45 24.00
CA CYS A 39 -1.92 -11.08 24.52
C CYS A 39 -0.51 -10.53 24.76
N PRO A 40 -0.14 -9.35 24.24
CA PRO A 40 1.22 -8.78 24.43
C PRO A 40 1.54 -8.50 25.90
N ARG A 41 0.55 -8.38 26.75
CA ARG A 41 0.73 -8.05 28.17
C ARG A 41 0.77 -9.28 29.09
N CYS A 42 -0.25 -10.12 29.06
CA CYS A 42 -0.32 -11.30 29.94
C CYS A 42 0.19 -12.59 29.31
N LYS A 43 0.59 -12.54 28.02
CA LYS A 43 1.09 -13.71 27.26
C LYS A 43 0.10 -14.88 27.15
N HIS A 44 -1.15 -14.71 27.61
CA HIS A 44 -2.20 -15.71 27.48
C HIS A 44 -2.51 -15.96 26.01
N ILE A 45 -2.70 -17.23 25.62
CA ILE A 45 -3.07 -17.62 24.26
C ILE A 45 -4.52 -17.23 24.02
N LEU A 46 -4.75 -16.46 22.96
CA LEU A 46 -6.09 -15.98 22.60
C LEU A 46 -6.91 -17.11 21.97
N ALA A 47 -8.18 -17.18 22.33
CA ALA A 47 -9.13 -18.10 21.72
C ALA A 47 -9.59 -17.55 20.35
N TRP A 48 -10.13 -18.41 19.48
CA TRP A 48 -10.58 -18.01 18.14
C TRP A 48 -11.62 -16.88 18.15
N TYR A 49 -12.52 -16.85 19.11
CA TYR A 49 -13.54 -15.81 19.27
C TYR A 49 -12.97 -14.46 19.75
N ASP A 50 -11.79 -14.45 20.37
CA ASP A 50 -11.07 -13.21 20.72
C ASP A 50 -10.37 -12.58 19.50
N LEU A 51 -10.25 -13.35 18.40
CA LEU A 51 -9.61 -12.96 17.16
C LEU A 51 -10.61 -12.55 16.08
N ILE A 52 -11.93 -12.56 16.36
CA ILE A 52 -12.93 -12.06 15.40
C ILE A 52 -12.69 -10.57 15.17
N PRO A 53 -12.33 -10.15 13.93
CA PRO A 53 -11.90 -8.80 13.68
C PRO A 53 -12.98 -7.77 14.05
N VAL A 54 -12.57 -6.65 14.62
CA VAL A 54 -13.40 -5.54 15.07
C VAL A 54 -14.43 -5.94 16.12
N LEU A 55 -15.19 -7.01 15.91
CA LEU A 55 -16.26 -7.44 16.81
C LEU A 55 -15.73 -7.80 18.20
N SER A 56 -14.63 -8.55 18.28
CA SER A 56 -14.01 -8.87 19.57
C SER A 56 -13.59 -7.62 20.33
N PHE A 57 -13.02 -6.63 19.64
CA PHE A 57 -12.63 -5.35 20.24
C PHE A 57 -13.83 -4.59 20.80
N VAL A 58 -14.96 -4.54 20.07
CA VAL A 58 -16.18 -3.87 20.48
C VAL A 58 -16.82 -4.58 21.69
N PHE A 59 -17.01 -5.90 21.61
CA PHE A 59 -17.62 -6.69 22.69
C PHE A 59 -16.79 -6.66 23.98
N LEU A 60 -15.47 -6.65 23.86
CA LEU A 60 -14.55 -6.55 24.99
C LEU A 60 -14.31 -5.11 25.44
N LYS A 61 -14.98 -4.13 24.85
CA LYS A 61 -14.84 -2.69 25.14
C LYS A 61 -13.36 -2.24 25.11
N GLY A 62 -12.60 -2.77 24.14
CA GLY A 62 -11.18 -2.47 23.98
C GLY A 62 -10.27 -2.99 25.07
N LYS A 63 -10.67 -4.06 25.81
CA LYS A 63 -9.89 -4.64 26.92
C LYS A 63 -9.65 -6.13 26.69
N CYS A 64 -8.50 -6.63 27.13
CA CYS A 64 -8.22 -8.07 27.10
C CYS A 64 -9.16 -8.81 28.06
N ARG A 65 -9.76 -9.92 27.59
CA ARG A 65 -10.66 -10.76 28.39
C ARG A 65 -10.01 -11.32 29.66
N TYR A 66 -8.71 -11.64 29.60
CA TYR A 66 -7.99 -12.36 30.65
C TYR A 66 -7.31 -11.43 31.66
N CYS A 67 -6.78 -10.29 31.23
CA CYS A 67 -6.04 -9.37 32.13
C CYS A 67 -6.67 -7.98 32.26
N GLY A 68 -7.77 -7.69 31.56
CA GLY A 68 -8.48 -6.42 31.65
C GLY A 68 -7.72 -5.18 31.07
N ARG A 69 -6.47 -5.34 30.62
CA ARG A 69 -5.69 -4.22 30.07
C ARG A 69 -6.21 -3.77 28.70
N LYS A 70 -6.06 -2.48 28.42
CA LYS A 70 -6.50 -1.87 27.15
C LYS A 70 -5.74 -2.46 25.94
N ILE A 71 -6.50 -2.78 24.88
CA ILE A 71 -6.00 -3.17 23.56
C ILE A 71 -5.76 -1.89 22.76
N SER A 72 -4.69 -1.85 21.97
CA SER A 72 -4.38 -0.70 21.12
C SER A 72 -5.45 -0.50 20.04
N TRP A 73 -5.80 0.74 19.73
CA TRP A 73 -6.65 1.12 18.62
C TRP A 73 -6.05 0.76 17.24
N GLN A 74 -4.76 0.49 17.19
CA GLN A 74 -4.10 0.01 15.97
C GLN A 74 -4.78 -1.24 15.41
N TYR A 75 -5.22 -2.18 16.29
CA TYR A 75 -5.84 -3.42 15.84
C TYR A 75 -7.11 -3.18 15.00
N PRO A 76 -8.17 -2.56 15.52
CA PRO A 76 -9.38 -2.34 14.72
C PRO A 76 -9.14 -1.36 13.56
N THR A 77 -8.23 -0.39 13.67
CA THR A 77 -7.95 0.54 12.57
C THR A 77 -7.29 -0.15 11.38
N VAL A 78 -6.33 -1.05 11.58
CA VAL A 78 -5.70 -1.83 10.52
C VAL A 78 -6.72 -2.78 9.88
N GLU A 79 -7.57 -3.45 10.67
CA GLU A 79 -8.60 -4.35 10.18
C GLU A 79 -9.61 -3.63 9.27
N ILE A 80 -10.14 -2.49 9.72
CA ILE A 80 -11.09 -1.68 8.94
C ILE A 80 -10.41 -1.07 7.71
N ALA A 81 -9.20 -0.55 7.84
CA ALA A 81 -8.46 0.02 6.72
C ALA A 81 -8.23 -1.03 5.62
N THR A 82 -7.87 -2.26 6.00
CA THR A 82 -7.68 -3.36 5.04
C THR A 82 -8.99 -3.70 4.33
N ALA A 83 -10.08 -3.80 5.07
CA ALA A 83 -11.40 -4.10 4.50
C ALA A 83 -11.86 -3.01 3.52
N ILE A 84 -11.69 -1.73 3.87
CA ILE A 84 -12.00 -0.60 3.00
C ILE A 84 -11.14 -0.61 1.74
N MET A 85 -9.82 -0.82 1.88
CA MET A 85 -8.91 -0.89 0.74
C MET A 85 -9.25 -2.03 -0.21
N PHE A 86 -9.63 -3.20 0.30
CA PHE A 86 -10.06 -4.33 -0.53
C PHE A 86 -11.33 -4.00 -1.32
N ILE A 87 -12.31 -3.32 -0.71
CA ILE A 87 -13.50 -2.84 -1.42
C ILE A 87 -13.14 -1.82 -2.50
N LEU A 88 -12.28 -0.84 -2.19
CA LEU A 88 -11.87 0.19 -3.15
C LEU A 88 -11.15 -0.43 -4.36
N ILE A 89 -10.23 -1.36 -4.12
CA ILE A 89 -9.51 -2.09 -5.17
C ILE A 89 -10.48 -2.94 -5.99
N PHE A 90 -11.37 -3.68 -5.35
CA PHE A 90 -12.39 -4.46 -6.06
C PHE A 90 -13.25 -3.58 -6.95
N ASN A 91 -13.75 -2.46 -6.43
CA ASN A 91 -14.52 -1.49 -7.22
C ASN A 91 -13.73 -0.93 -8.38
N PHE A 92 -12.46 -0.59 -8.16
CA PHE A 92 -11.58 -0.06 -9.19
C PHE A 92 -11.39 -1.07 -10.32
N ILE A 93 -11.03 -2.31 -9.98
CA ILE A 93 -10.79 -3.38 -10.97
C ILE A 93 -12.10 -3.75 -11.66
N PHE A 94 -13.20 -3.91 -10.91
CA PHE A 94 -14.49 -4.31 -11.46
C PHE A 94 -15.06 -3.26 -12.43
N LYS A 95 -14.98 -1.98 -12.08
CA LYS A 95 -15.40 -0.89 -12.98
C LYS A 95 -14.55 -0.83 -14.25
N THR A 96 -13.23 -1.01 -14.14
CA THR A 96 -12.35 -0.99 -15.29
C THR A 96 -12.51 -2.21 -16.19
N SER A 97 -12.86 -3.38 -15.63
CA SER A 97 -13.09 -4.62 -16.41
C SER A 97 -14.48 -4.70 -17.04
N LEU A 98 -15.52 -4.12 -16.41
CA LEU A 98 -16.91 -4.20 -16.89
C LEU A 98 -17.30 -3.09 -17.87
N TYR A 99 -16.51 -2.03 -18.02
CA TYR A 99 -16.79 -0.92 -18.93
C TYR A 99 -15.78 -0.84 -20.10
N PRO A 100 -15.61 -1.90 -20.92
CA PRO A 100 -14.75 -1.79 -22.10
C PRO A 100 -15.32 -0.83 -23.17
N ILE A 101 -16.59 -0.42 -23.07
CA ILE A 101 -17.30 0.38 -24.08
C ILE A 101 -17.03 1.89 -23.92
N LEU A 102 -16.55 2.36 -22.76
CA LEU A 102 -16.39 3.80 -22.49
C LEU A 102 -14.92 4.26 -22.46
N VAL A 103 -13.95 3.36 -22.58
CA VAL A 103 -12.53 3.72 -22.59
C VAL A 103 -11.98 3.58 -24.02
N LYS A 104 -12.51 4.40 -24.95
CA LYS A 104 -11.74 4.83 -26.12
C LYS A 104 -10.66 5.78 -25.58
N GLU A 105 -9.41 5.41 -25.86
CA GLU A 105 -8.21 6.21 -25.53
C GLU A 105 -7.83 6.27 -24.03
N GLY A 106 -7.21 5.22 -23.53
CA GLY A 106 -6.71 5.17 -22.18
C GLY A 106 -5.32 4.54 -22.08
N VAL A 107 -4.52 5.10 -21.24
CA VAL A 107 -3.11 4.75 -20.96
C VAL A 107 -2.90 3.33 -20.43
N TYR A 108 -3.95 2.61 -20.07
CA TYR A 108 -3.92 1.21 -19.65
C TYR A 108 -4.97 0.39 -20.37
N PRO A 109 -4.59 -0.59 -21.22
CA PRO A 109 -5.54 -1.58 -21.76
C PRO A 109 -5.89 -2.61 -20.68
N ILE A 110 -6.64 -2.19 -19.64
CA ILE A 110 -7.20 -3.14 -18.65
C ILE A 110 -8.31 -3.99 -19.28
N SER A 111 -8.77 -3.64 -20.49
CA SER A 111 -9.78 -4.38 -21.25
C SER A 111 -9.40 -5.82 -21.63
N ASN A 112 -8.13 -6.21 -21.49
CA ASN A 112 -7.63 -7.55 -21.81
C ASN A 112 -7.12 -8.29 -20.57
N ILE A 113 -7.70 -8.08 -19.39
CA ILE A 113 -7.32 -8.89 -18.21
C ILE A 113 -7.83 -10.31 -18.43
N GLN A 114 -6.95 -11.15 -18.96
CA GLN A 114 -7.21 -12.57 -19.17
C GLN A 114 -7.39 -13.34 -17.85
N TYR A 115 -6.87 -12.78 -16.75
CA TYR A 115 -6.95 -13.35 -15.41
C TYR A 115 -7.33 -12.32 -14.34
N PRO A 116 -8.61 -11.89 -14.29
CA PRO A 116 -9.05 -10.83 -13.36
C PRO A 116 -8.86 -11.21 -11.89
N ILE A 117 -8.96 -12.51 -11.57
CA ILE A 117 -8.76 -13.01 -10.20
C ILE A 117 -7.30 -12.85 -9.78
N LEU A 118 -6.35 -13.20 -10.64
CA LEU A 118 -4.91 -13.08 -10.34
C LEU A 118 -4.53 -11.60 -10.14
N TYR A 119 -5.09 -10.71 -10.98
CA TYR A 119 -4.91 -9.28 -10.86
C TYR A 119 -5.47 -8.73 -9.53
N LEU A 120 -6.66 -9.19 -9.14
CA LEU A 120 -7.28 -8.84 -7.88
C LEU A 120 -6.47 -9.31 -6.67
N LEU A 121 -5.99 -10.56 -6.69
CA LEU A 121 -5.16 -11.13 -5.64
C LEU A 121 -3.83 -10.39 -5.51
N PHE A 122 -3.21 -10.04 -6.63
CA PHE A 122 -1.99 -9.22 -6.64
C PHE A 122 -2.20 -7.87 -5.95
N TRP A 123 -3.27 -7.15 -6.28
CA TRP A 123 -3.56 -5.87 -5.66
C TRP A 123 -3.97 -5.98 -4.19
N PHE A 124 -4.61 -7.07 -3.79
CA PHE A 124 -4.87 -7.36 -2.37
C PHE A 124 -3.57 -7.60 -1.60
N TYR A 125 -2.62 -8.32 -2.20
CA TYR A 125 -1.29 -8.51 -1.62
C TYR A 125 -0.54 -7.17 -1.48
N ILE A 126 -0.49 -6.36 -2.54
CA ILE A 126 0.19 -5.06 -2.53
C ILE A 126 -0.45 -4.10 -1.52
N SER A 127 -1.78 -4.02 -1.46
CA SER A 127 -2.45 -3.17 -0.48
C SER A 127 -2.17 -3.61 0.95
N SER A 128 -2.15 -4.92 1.20
CA SER A 128 -1.76 -5.48 2.50
C SER A 128 -0.33 -5.10 2.88
N THR A 129 0.61 -5.20 1.93
CA THR A 129 2.00 -4.77 2.11
C THR A 129 2.08 -3.28 2.46
N PHE A 130 1.35 -2.43 1.75
CA PHE A 130 1.33 -0.99 2.03
C PHE A 130 0.73 -0.64 3.38
N ILE A 131 -0.31 -1.37 3.82
CA ILE A 131 -0.89 -1.18 5.15
C ILE A 131 0.12 -1.56 6.25
N ILE A 132 0.88 -2.65 6.06
CA ILE A 132 1.96 -3.02 7.00
C ILE A 132 3.01 -1.91 7.06
N ILE A 133 3.50 -1.44 5.89
CA ILE A 133 4.50 -0.38 5.81
C ILE A 133 3.99 0.89 6.48
N PHE A 134 2.75 1.29 6.17
CA PHE A 134 2.10 2.46 6.76
C PHE A 134 2.06 2.39 8.29
N ALA A 135 1.54 1.29 8.84
CA ALA A 135 1.38 1.13 10.28
C ALA A 135 2.73 0.99 11.00
N TYR A 136 3.68 0.29 10.39
CA TYR A 136 5.00 0.07 10.95
C TYR A 136 5.84 1.35 10.95
N ASP A 137 5.83 2.10 9.84
CA ASP A 137 6.60 3.35 9.71
C ASP A 137 6.06 4.45 10.63
N LEU A 138 4.73 4.55 10.82
CA LEU A 138 4.14 5.45 11.82
C LEU A 138 4.64 5.22 13.25
N LYS A 139 5.02 3.99 13.58
CA LYS A 139 5.42 3.60 14.93
C LYS A 139 6.93 3.58 15.12
N HIS A 140 7.68 3.10 14.11
CA HIS A 140 9.11 2.82 14.20
C HIS A 140 9.97 3.74 13.34
N TYR A 141 9.38 4.54 12.45
CA TYR A 141 10.12 5.42 11.50
C TYR A 141 11.07 4.66 10.58
N ILE A 142 10.72 3.40 10.26
CA ILE A 142 11.54 2.50 9.44
C ILE A 142 10.62 1.67 8.53
N ILE A 143 10.99 1.50 7.27
CA ILE A 143 10.33 0.59 6.34
C ILE A 143 10.99 -0.78 6.46
N PRO A 144 10.25 -1.85 6.82
CA PRO A 144 10.82 -3.17 7.07
C PRO A 144 11.25 -3.86 5.77
N ASP A 145 12.53 -4.21 5.68
CA ASP A 145 13.13 -4.87 4.52
C ASP A 145 12.46 -6.24 4.21
N LYS A 146 12.08 -6.96 5.25
CA LYS A 146 11.37 -8.25 5.14
C LYS A 146 10.02 -8.15 4.41
N ILE A 147 9.45 -6.96 4.27
CA ILE A 147 8.17 -6.70 3.62
C ILE A 147 8.37 -6.06 2.24
N ILE A 148 9.28 -5.08 2.13
CA ILE A 148 9.44 -4.32 0.90
C ILE A 148 10.09 -5.15 -0.22
N TYR A 149 11.11 -5.97 0.07
CA TYR A 149 11.77 -6.77 -0.96
C TYR A 149 10.86 -7.84 -1.59
N PRO A 150 10.09 -8.63 -0.83
CA PRO A 150 9.10 -9.55 -1.43
C PRO A 150 8.08 -8.83 -2.31
N ALA A 151 7.65 -7.61 -1.92
CA ALA A 151 6.72 -6.82 -2.71
C ALA A 151 7.34 -6.35 -4.04
N ILE A 152 8.60 -5.92 -4.04
CA ILE A 152 9.34 -5.54 -5.25
C ILE A 152 9.44 -6.76 -6.19
N ILE A 153 9.87 -7.91 -5.66
CA ILE A 153 10.02 -9.14 -6.45
C ILE A 153 8.67 -9.58 -7.03
N ALA A 154 7.61 -9.58 -6.22
CA ALA A 154 6.27 -9.94 -6.67
C ALA A 154 5.76 -9.00 -7.77
N THR A 155 6.01 -7.68 -7.63
CA THR A 155 5.61 -6.68 -8.63
C THR A 155 6.40 -6.84 -9.93
N MET A 156 7.70 -7.06 -9.85
CA MET A 156 8.52 -7.36 -11.04
C MET A 156 8.04 -8.62 -11.74
N GLY A 157 7.83 -9.70 -11.00
CA GLY A 157 7.33 -10.97 -11.53
C GLY A 157 5.94 -10.81 -12.17
N PHE A 158 5.05 -10.06 -11.54
CA PHE A 158 3.71 -9.78 -12.06
C PHE A 158 3.77 -8.95 -13.35
N ASN A 159 4.60 -7.91 -13.40
CA ASN A 159 4.79 -7.09 -14.60
C ASN A 159 5.40 -7.90 -15.76
N LEU A 160 6.34 -8.78 -15.48
CA LEU A 160 6.88 -9.70 -16.49
C LEU A 160 5.79 -10.65 -16.98
N PHE A 161 5.06 -11.30 -16.07
CA PHE A 161 4.00 -12.25 -16.43
C PHE A 161 2.91 -11.57 -17.28
N SER A 162 2.47 -10.38 -16.95
CA SER A 162 1.46 -9.63 -17.71
C SER A 162 1.95 -9.26 -19.13
N ASN A 163 3.25 -9.05 -19.31
CA ASN A 163 3.83 -8.76 -20.63
C ASN A 163 4.01 -10.02 -21.50
N PHE A 164 4.23 -11.21 -20.91
CA PHE A 164 4.36 -12.45 -21.68
C PHE A 164 3.05 -12.95 -22.31
N GLN A 165 1.91 -12.42 -21.94
CA GLN A 165 0.60 -12.85 -22.45
C GLN A 165 0.22 -12.26 -23.82
N PHE A 166 1.00 -11.32 -24.35
CA PHE A 166 0.81 -10.85 -25.72
C PHE A 166 1.58 -11.76 -26.71
N PRO A 167 0.99 -12.13 -27.89
CA PRO A 167 1.65 -12.98 -28.85
C PRO A 167 2.95 -12.32 -29.30
N ILE A 168 4.06 -12.95 -28.92
CA ILE A 168 5.41 -12.49 -29.19
C ILE A 168 5.71 -12.77 -30.66
N SER A 169 5.40 -11.85 -31.54
CA SER A 169 5.90 -11.91 -32.93
C SER A 169 7.34 -11.42 -33.07
N ASN A 170 7.85 -10.63 -32.12
CA ASN A 170 9.23 -10.14 -32.14
C ASN A 170 9.78 -9.89 -30.71
N PHE A 171 10.98 -10.39 -30.43
CA PHE A 171 11.71 -10.19 -29.18
C PHE A 171 11.94 -8.69 -28.85
N GLN A 172 11.95 -7.84 -29.88
CA GLN A 172 12.04 -6.38 -29.75
C GLN A 172 10.79 -5.74 -29.13
N SER A 173 9.62 -6.38 -29.22
CA SER A 173 8.38 -5.83 -28.65
C SER A 173 8.28 -5.99 -27.13
N ILE A 174 9.04 -6.91 -26.54
CA ILE A 174 9.10 -7.13 -25.07
C ILE A 174 9.71 -5.91 -24.37
N PHE A 175 10.73 -5.30 -24.98
CA PHE A 175 11.39 -4.10 -24.44
C PHE A 175 10.64 -2.80 -24.75
N ASN A 176 9.72 -2.83 -25.72
CA ASN A 176 9.13 -1.58 -26.26
C ASN A 176 7.79 -1.19 -25.63
N SER A 177 7.14 -1.97 -24.73
CA SER A 177 5.82 -1.54 -24.36
C SER A 177 5.62 -1.18 -22.88
N GLN A 178 5.13 -2.04 -22.07
CA GLN A 178 4.69 -1.67 -20.73
C GLN A 178 5.76 -1.87 -19.66
N PHE A 179 6.50 -2.97 -19.72
CA PHE A 179 7.50 -3.28 -18.71
C PHE A 179 8.61 -2.23 -18.63
N SER A 180 9.09 -1.73 -19.79
CA SER A 180 10.10 -0.67 -19.84
C SER A 180 9.59 0.62 -19.19
N ASN A 181 8.31 0.96 -19.36
CA ASN A 181 7.70 2.12 -18.73
C ASN A 181 7.67 1.99 -17.19
N PHE A 182 7.28 0.83 -16.65
CA PHE A 182 7.26 0.59 -15.21
C PHE A 182 8.68 0.60 -14.62
N LEU A 183 9.64 -0.03 -15.30
CA LEU A 183 11.02 -0.05 -14.86
C LEU A 183 11.66 1.34 -14.92
N PHE A 184 11.41 2.09 -15.99
CA PHE A 184 11.88 3.47 -16.15
C PHE A 184 11.33 4.36 -15.04
N ALA A 185 10.02 4.29 -14.76
CA ALA A 185 9.38 5.02 -13.68
C ALA A 185 9.96 4.66 -12.30
N ALA A 186 10.25 3.37 -12.07
CA ALA A 186 10.87 2.90 -10.83
C ALA A 186 12.29 3.43 -10.63
N ILE A 187 13.10 3.40 -11.69
CA ILE A 187 14.48 3.92 -11.66
C ILE A 187 14.47 5.43 -11.41
N ILE A 188 13.63 6.18 -12.12
CA ILE A 188 13.55 7.65 -11.94
C ILE A 188 13.09 7.99 -10.53
N ALA A 189 12.04 7.37 -10.03
CA ALA A 189 11.56 7.61 -8.67
C ALA A 189 12.63 7.24 -7.62
N GLY A 190 13.28 6.08 -7.78
CA GLY A 190 14.37 5.67 -6.89
C GLY A 190 15.55 6.63 -6.91
N LEU A 191 16.01 7.07 -8.09
CA LEU A 191 17.10 8.03 -8.25
C LEU A 191 16.74 9.41 -7.68
N PHE A 192 15.50 9.87 -7.85
CA PHE A 192 15.03 11.12 -7.27
C PHE A 192 15.15 11.09 -5.74
N PHE A 193 14.64 10.05 -5.08
CA PHE A 193 14.76 9.91 -3.62
C PHE A 193 16.19 9.67 -3.17
N LEU A 194 16.99 8.90 -3.93
CA LEU A 194 18.42 8.73 -3.68
C LEU A 194 19.15 10.07 -3.70
N SER A 195 18.87 10.94 -4.66
CA SER A 195 19.48 12.27 -4.74
C SER A 195 19.19 13.11 -3.49
N ILE A 196 17.94 13.06 -2.98
CA ILE A 196 17.57 13.75 -1.74
C ILE A 196 18.37 13.19 -0.55
N VAL A 197 18.49 11.87 -0.43
CA VAL A 197 19.26 11.23 0.66
C VAL A 197 20.72 11.61 0.61
N ILE A 198 21.34 11.64 -0.59
CA ILE A 198 22.75 12.05 -0.76
C ILE A 198 22.94 13.52 -0.39
N ILE A 199 22.11 14.42 -0.91
CA ILE A 199 22.20 15.87 -0.65
C ILE A 199 22.01 16.17 0.82
N THR A 200 21.05 15.50 1.48
CA THR A 200 20.77 15.71 2.90
C THR A 200 21.66 14.91 3.84
N LYS A 201 22.59 14.10 3.27
CA LYS A 201 23.46 13.17 4.04
C LYS A 201 22.66 12.27 4.98
N GLY A 202 21.50 11.78 4.52
CA GLY A 202 20.59 10.93 5.28
C GLY A 202 19.83 11.59 6.43
N LYS A 203 19.96 12.91 6.62
CA LYS A 203 19.27 13.63 7.71
C LYS A 203 17.82 13.99 7.38
N GLY A 204 17.47 14.08 6.10
CA GLY A 204 16.13 14.47 5.66
C GLY A 204 15.19 13.31 5.38
N MET A 205 15.71 12.15 4.98
CA MET A 205 14.91 11.03 4.49
C MET A 205 15.64 9.71 4.67
N GLY A 206 14.91 8.63 4.96
CA GLY A 206 15.46 7.31 5.20
C GLY A 206 15.76 6.54 3.90
N CYS A 207 16.72 5.60 3.94
CA CYS A 207 16.97 4.70 2.80
C CYS A 207 15.76 3.82 2.46
N GLY A 208 14.83 3.61 3.39
CA GLY A 208 13.58 2.89 3.18
C GLY A 208 12.67 3.56 2.15
N ASP A 209 12.62 4.91 2.14
CA ASP A 209 11.79 5.69 1.23
C ASP A 209 12.24 5.50 -0.23
N ILE A 210 13.54 5.29 -0.49
CA ILE A 210 14.08 4.99 -1.83
C ILE A 210 13.48 3.68 -2.36
N LYS A 211 13.47 2.63 -1.52
CA LYS A 211 12.93 1.31 -1.87
C LYS A 211 11.42 1.37 -2.12
N LEU A 212 10.71 2.15 -1.30
CA LEU A 212 9.27 2.35 -1.44
C LEU A 212 8.97 3.15 -2.71
N ALA A 213 9.72 4.20 -3.03
CA ALA A 213 9.58 4.97 -4.27
C ALA A 213 9.86 4.10 -5.52
N PHE A 214 10.84 3.21 -5.44
CA PHE A 214 11.10 2.24 -6.50
C PHE A 214 9.91 1.30 -6.71
N LEU A 215 9.33 0.76 -5.62
CA LEU A 215 8.11 -0.05 -5.69
C LEU A 215 6.93 0.73 -6.29
N MET A 216 6.75 1.99 -5.89
CA MET A 216 5.70 2.87 -6.44
C MET A 216 5.85 3.03 -7.95
N GLY A 217 7.07 3.24 -8.45
CA GLY A 217 7.35 3.34 -9.88
C GLY A 217 7.02 2.06 -10.63
N LEU A 218 7.37 0.88 -10.06
CA LEU A 218 7.03 -0.43 -10.61
C LEU A 218 5.52 -0.69 -10.67
N LEU A 219 4.74 -0.11 -9.75
CA LEU A 219 3.29 -0.31 -9.67
C LEU A 219 2.51 0.63 -10.57
N LEU A 220 2.92 1.90 -10.64
CA LEU A 220 2.17 2.96 -11.29
C LEU A 220 2.64 3.24 -12.71
N GLY A 221 3.95 3.09 -12.99
CA GLY A 221 4.54 3.51 -14.25
C GLY A 221 4.55 5.03 -14.44
N TRP A 222 5.06 5.47 -15.60
CA TRP A 222 5.05 6.85 -16.03
C TRP A 222 3.73 7.15 -16.77
N PRO A 223 3.05 8.31 -16.56
CA PRO A 223 3.42 9.43 -15.70
C PRO A 223 2.83 9.39 -14.27
N LEU A 224 2.09 8.35 -13.89
CA LEU A 224 1.35 8.31 -12.63
C LEU A 224 2.26 8.38 -11.39
N VAL A 225 3.48 7.88 -11.48
CA VAL A 225 4.46 7.96 -10.39
C VAL A 225 4.77 9.41 -9.98
N ILE A 226 4.73 10.36 -10.93
CA ILE A 226 4.94 11.79 -10.63
C ILE A 226 3.82 12.30 -9.72
N ILE A 227 2.56 11.95 -10.04
CA ILE A 227 1.41 12.36 -9.24
C ILE A 227 1.51 11.76 -7.84
N ALA A 228 1.92 10.49 -7.73
CA ALA A 228 2.09 9.83 -6.45
C ALA A 228 3.14 10.54 -5.59
N VAL A 229 4.30 10.84 -6.15
CA VAL A 229 5.38 11.55 -5.45
C VAL A 229 4.94 12.95 -5.07
N PHE A 230 4.37 13.71 -6.01
CA PHE A 230 3.93 15.08 -5.76
C PHE A 230 2.84 15.18 -4.70
N SER A 231 1.81 14.32 -4.78
CA SER A 231 0.76 14.25 -3.77
C SER A 231 1.29 13.86 -2.39
N SER A 232 2.30 12.98 -2.33
CA SER A 232 2.95 12.59 -1.07
C SER A 232 3.64 13.78 -0.39
N PHE A 233 4.35 14.61 -1.17
CA PHE A 233 4.98 15.83 -0.64
C PHE A 233 3.96 16.86 -0.19
N ILE A 234 2.87 17.05 -0.94
CA ILE A 234 1.78 17.97 -0.54
C ILE A 234 1.18 17.52 0.78
N LEU A 235 0.78 16.24 0.88
CA LEU A 235 0.18 15.70 2.10
C LEU A 235 1.14 15.77 3.29
N GLY A 236 2.40 15.42 3.08
CA GLY A 236 3.44 15.52 4.10
C GLY A 236 3.63 16.95 4.59
N SER A 237 3.62 17.92 3.68
CA SER A 237 3.74 19.34 4.00
C SER A 237 2.54 19.84 4.80
N ILE A 238 1.33 19.54 4.38
CA ILE A 238 0.09 19.91 5.08
C ILE A 238 0.10 19.38 6.52
N VAL A 239 0.38 18.10 6.69
CA VAL A 239 0.43 17.47 8.01
C VAL A 239 1.57 18.05 8.84
N GLY A 240 2.74 18.30 8.24
CA GLY A 240 3.88 18.90 8.92
C GLY A 240 3.57 20.31 9.44
N ILE A 241 2.99 21.16 8.60
CA ILE A 241 2.59 22.53 8.98
C ILE A 241 1.53 22.47 10.08
N PHE A 242 0.52 21.60 9.95
CA PHE A 242 -0.53 21.45 10.96
C PHE A 242 0.04 21.05 12.33
N LEU A 243 1.00 20.12 12.37
CA LEU A 243 1.62 19.67 13.63
C LEU A 243 2.47 20.77 14.27
N ILE A 244 3.12 21.63 13.49
CA ILE A 244 3.88 22.78 13.98
C ILE A 244 2.93 23.83 14.54
N LEU A 245 1.87 24.20 13.80
CA LEU A 245 0.88 25.18 14.25
C LEU A 245 0.12 24.73 15.50
N ALA A 246 -0.16 23.42 15.63
CA ALA A 246 -0.77 22.84 16.82
C ALA A 246 0.16 22.77 18.05
N GLY A 247 1.40 23.23 17.94
CA GLY A 247 2.39 23.22 19.02
C GLY A 247 2.86 21.81 19.46
N LYS A 248 2.41 20.77 18.73
CA LYS A 248 2.68 19.37 19.07
C LYS A 248 4.07 18.91 18.65
N LYS A 249 4.70 19.59 17.69
CA LYS A 249 6.04 19.25 17.19
C LYS A 249 6.87 20.53 16.93
N LYS A 250 8.17 20.46 17.26
CA LYS A 250 9.16 21.48 16.87
C LYS A 250 9.67 21.17 15.46
N MET A 251 10.17 22.15 14.72
CA MET A 251 10.67 21.99 13.33
C MET A 251 11.74 20.90 13.14
N LYS A 252 12.41 20.44 14.20
CA LYS A 252 13.47 19.42 14.13
C LYS A 252 12.98 17.98 14.38
N ILE A 253 11.69 17.75 14.59
CA ILE A 253 11.19 16.40 14.89
C ILE A 253 10.90 15.66 13.59
N MET A 254 11.49 14.47 13.42
CA MET A 254 11.25 13.60 12.26
C MET A 254 9.77 13.22 12.17
N ILE A 255 9.22 13.29 10.96
CA ILE A 255 7.90 12.77 10.63
C ILE A 255 8.14 11.61 9.65
N PRO A 256 7.56 10.42 9.88
CA PRO A 256 7.74 9.30 8.95
C PRO A 256 7.14 9.68 7.60
N PHE A 257 7.90 9.51 6.51
CA PHE A 257 7.47 9.91 5.17
C PHE A 257 6.76 8.77 4.42
N GLY A 258 7.06 7.51 4.77
CA GLY A 258 6.44 6.33 4.17
C GLY A 258 4.91 6.34 4.13
N PRO A 259 4.20 6.75 5.19
CA PRO A 259 2.74 6.87 5.18
C PRO A 259 2.21 7.78 4.06
N PHE A 260 2.89 8.89 3.78
CA PHE A 260 2.49 9.82 2.73
C PHE A 260 2.75 9.22 1.35
N LEU A 261 3.86 8.49 1.18
CA LEU A 261 4.15 7.75 -0.05
C LEU A 261 3.07 6.69 -0.34
N VAL A 262 2.65 5.95 0.69
CA VAL A 262 1.57 4.97 0.57
C VAL A 262 0.25 5.64 0.15
N ILE A 263 -0.15 6.73 0.81
CA ILE A 263 -1.37 7.46 0.45
C ILE A 263 -1.26 8.04 -0.96
N GLY A 264 -0.12 8.65 -1.31
CA GLY A 264 0.13 9.20 -2.64
C GLY A 264 0.05 8.15 -3.74
N THR A 265 0.53 6.92 -3.47
CA THR A 265 0.41 5.80 -4.40
C THR A 265 -1.04 5.45 -4.69
N PHE A 266 -1.88 5.32 -3.65
CA PHE A 266 -3.30 5.02 -3.83
C PHE A 266 -4.07 6.18 -4.47
N LEU A 267 -3.73 7.43 -4.14
CA LEU A 267 -4.31 8.59 -4.82
C LEU A 267 -4.00 8.57 -6.32
N ALA A 268 -2.75 8.33 -6.69
CA ALA A 268 -2.38 8.23 -8.10
C ALA A 268 -3.04 7.03 -8.79
N LEU A 269 -3.17 5.90 -8.11
CA LEU A 269 -3.85 4.72 -8.65
C LEU A 269 -5.32 4.99 -8.96
N PHE A 270 -6.05 5.61 -8.03
CA PHE A 270 -7.51 5.77 -8.17
C PHE A 270 -7.92 7.03 -8.96
N TRP A 271 -7.15 8.11 -8.88
CA TRP A 271 -7.50 9.40 -9.46
C TRP A 271 -6.43 10.00 -10.38
N GLY A 272 -5.27 9.36 -10.52
CA GLY A 272 -4.14 9.92 -11.25
C GLY A 272 -4.48 10.28 -12.71
N GLU A 273 -5.18 9.43 -13.44
CA GLU A 273 -5.61 9.73 -14.81
C GLU A 273 -6.54 10.95 -14.89
N LYS A 274 -7.45 11.09 -13.93
CA LYS A 274 -8.36 12.24 -13.87
C LYS A 274 -7.59 13.51 -13.58
N ILE A 275 -6.60 13.46 -12.70
CA ILE A 275 -5.73 14.59 -12.37
C ILE A 275 -4.91 15.01 -13.60
N ILE A 276 -4.35 14.06 -14.35
CA ILE A 276 -3.61 14.35 -15.59
C ILE A 276 -4.53 15.02 -16.62
N LYS A 277 -5.70 14.43 -16.89
CA LYS A 277 -6.66 14.99 -17.85
C LYS A 277 -7.10 16.40 -17.45
N TRP A 278 -7.39 16.62 -16.19
CA TRP A 278 -7.75 17.94 -15.67
C TRP A 278 -6.62 18.96 -15.88
N TYR A 279 -5.38 18.58 -15.56
CA TYR A 279 -4.22 19.45 -15.74
C TYR A 279 -3.97 19.79 -17.21
N LEU A 280 -4.06 18.82 -18.11
CA LEU A 280 -3.89 19.05 -19.56
C LEU A 280 -5.00 19.94 -20.13
N ASN A 281 -6.25 19.81 -19.64
CA ASN A 281 -7.35 20.66 -20.07
C ASN A 281 -7.21 22.12 -19.60
N ILE A 282 -6.41 22.40 -18.57
CA ILE A 282 -6.12 23.79 -18.14
C ILE A 282 -5.05 24.43 -19.04
N LEU A 283 -4.17 23.61 -19.62
CA LEU A 283 -3.07 24.11 -20.46
C LEU A 283 -3.49 24.36 -21.91
N HIS A 284 -4.63 23.83 -22.33
CA HIS A 284 -5.27 24.06 -23.64
C HIS A 284 -6.45 25.00 -23.49
#